data_f220026c241bbf92aa99fe6874bb059c
#
_entry.id   f220026c241bbf92aa99fe6874bb059c
#
_cell.length_a   1.000
_cell.length_b   1.000
_cell.length_c   1.000
_cell.angle_alpha   90.00
_cell.angle_beta   90.00
_cell.angle_gamma   90.00
#
_symmetry.space_group_name_H-M   'P 1'
#
loop_
_entity.id
_entity.type
_entity.pdbx_description
1 polymer ?
#
loop_
_entity_poly.entity_id
_entity_poly.type
_entity_poly.pdbx_seq_one_letter_code
_entity_poly.pdbx_strand_id
1 'polypeptide(L)'
;MRRKHLVLGVGALVAALGWFSVGPAQAEWVHEGQANEGKWTLGARTGFNIPTQSWATDTKTSVGPTPINLHAMYGISKWIRLGFMMEWERRSIDNRNPNVDLGTLNTVSLLPTVEFRPGHFSGVTPYLSTSIGVNVNSFSEDNDAVKISHANTFAYRLAGGLDFPLAPNLMLNTEAAWKRNRGGLEINNQDAGSFDASSISLLVGVRYTF
;
A
#
# COMPACT_ATOMS: atom_id res chain seq x y z
N MET A 1 -7.93 10.54 -29.16
CA MET A 1 -8.26 11.78 -28.43
C MET A 1 -9.15 11.44 -27.23
N ARG A 2 -8.73 11.71 -26.01
CA ARG A 2 -9.37 11.79 -24.67
C ARG A 2 -8.48 11.19 -23.60
N ARG A 3 -7.45 11.96 -23.18
CA ARG A 3 -6.63 11.68 -21.98
C ARG A 3 -6.53 12.95 -21.11
N LYS A 4 -7.65 13.58 -20.72
CA LYS A 4 -7.60 14.83 -19.94
C LYS A 4 -8.37 14.82 -18.60
N HIS A 5 -8.94 13.72 -18.15
CA HIS A 5 -9.80 13.74 -16.95
C HIS A 5 -9.26 13.04 -15.70
N LEU A 6 -8.09 12.41 -15.75
CA LEU A 6 -7.57 11.65 -14.59
C LEU A 6 -6.67 12.49 -13.65
N VAL A 7 -6.21 13.66 -14.07
CA VAL A 7 -5.26 14.48 -13.27
C VAL A 7 -5.97 15.34 -12.21
N LEU A 8 -7.27 15.59 -12.37
CA LEU A 8 -8.04 16.46 -11.45
C LEU A 8 -8.45 15.78 -10.13
N GLY A 9 -8.49 14.45 -10.07
CA GLY A 9 -8.94 13.74 -8.85
C GLY A 9 -7.91 13.69 -7.72
N VAL A 10 -6.62 13.68 -8.04
CA VAL A 10 -5.56 13.56 -7.04
C VAL A 10 -5.29 14.90 -6.34
N GLY A 11 -5.45 16.01 -7.06
CA GLY A 11 -5.27 17.35 -6.49
C GLY A 11 -6.34 17.73 -5.45
N ALA A 12 -7.57 17.22 -5.59
CA ALA A 12 -8.67 17.55 -4.70
C ALA A 12 -8.57 16.87 -3.32
N LEU A 13 -7.96 15.67 -3.25
CA LEU A 13 -7.80 14.96 -1.97
C LEU A 13 -6.71 15.60 -1.10
N VAL A 14 -5.66 16.14 -1.70
CA VAL A 14 -4.59 16.87 -0.99
C VAL A 14 -5.08 18.24 -0.52
N ALA A 15 -5.96 18.91 -1.26
CA ALA A 15 -6.52 20.20 -0.89
C ALA A 15 -7.54 20.10 0.27
N ALA A 16 -8.28 18.99 0.39
CA ALA A 16 -9.26 18.80 1.46
C ALA A 16 -8.61 18.60 2.86
N LEU A 17 -7.37 18.12 2.91
CA LEU A 17 -6.61 17.98 4.16
C LEU A 17 -5.96 19.30 4.63
N GLY A 18 -5.92 20.33 3.80
CA GLY A 18 -5.30 21.62 4.11
C GLY A 18 -6.20 22.63 4.82
N TRP A 19 -7.48 22.34 5.05
CA TRP A 19 -8.46 23.33 5.57
C TRP A 19 -8.80 23.16 7.06
N PHE A 20 -8.05 22.36 7.80
CA PHE A 20 -8.06 22.55 9.25
C PHE A 20 -7.16 23.76 9.55
N SER A 21 -7.79 24.93 9.69
CA SER A 21 -7.14 26.14 10.17
C SER A 21 -6.62 25.94 11.60
N VAL A 22 -5.43 25.38 11.68
CA VAL A 22 -4.62 25.46 12.89
C VAL A 22 -4.16 26.92 12.95
N GLY A 23 -4.60 27.67 13.95
CA GLY A 23 -4.10 29.01 14.21
C GLY A 23 -2.56 29.01 14.28
N PRO A 24 -1.88 30.19 14.29
CA PRO A 24 -0.43 30.25 14.28
C PRO A 24 0.13 29.82 15.65
N ALA A 25 -0.05 28.53 15.99
CA ALA A 25 0.74 27.90 17.03
C ALA A 25 2.14 27.72 16.44
N GLN A 26 3.16 28.23 17.11
CA GLN A 26 4.55 27.96 16.77
C GLN A 26 4.69 26.43 16.66
N ALA A 27 4.92 25.98 15.44
CA ALA A 27 5.04 24.56 15.15
C ALA A 27 6.36 24.08 15.77
N GLU A 28 6.26 23.53 16.97
CA GLU A 28 7.38 22.98 17.70
C GLU A 28 7.45 21.46 17.48
N TRP A 29 8.62 20.99 17.09
CA TRP A 29 8.88 19.55 17.01
C TRP A 29 9.00 19.01 18.43
N VAL A 30 7.97 18.33 18.89
CA VAL A 30 8.02 17.57 20.15
C VAL A 30 8.48 16.16 19.84
N HIS A 31 9.58 15.76 20.43
CA HIS A 31 10.03 14.36 20.33
C HIS A 31 9.04 13.48 21.11
N GLU A 32 8.31 12.61 20.42
CA GLU A 32 7.43 11.58 21.01
C GLU A 32 8.19 10.57 21.91
N GLY A 33 9.34 10.96 22.39
CA GLY A 33 10.46 10.18 22.84
C GLY A 33 10.23 9.09 23.90
N GLN A 34 9.08 9.03 24.53
CA GLN A 34 8.79 8.00 25.52
C GLN A 34 7.43 7.30 25.32
N ALA A 35 6.52 7.87 24.55
CA ALA A 35 5.16 7.37 24.47
C ALA A 35 5.02 6.01 23.74
N ASN A 36 5.96 5.67 22.85
CA ASN A 36 5.85 4.52 21.97
C ASN A 36 6.96 3.47 22.14
N GLU A 37 8.04 3.78 22.83
CA GLU A 37 9.10 2.82 23.13
C GLU A 37 8.57 1.73 24.06
N GLY A 38 8.83 0.46 23.72
CA GLY A 38 8.34 -0.70 24.47
C GLY A 38 6.86 -1.02 24.25
N LYS A 39 6.15 -0.29 23.37
CA LYS A 39 4.72 -0.50 23.11
C LYS A 39 4.45 -1.17 21.77
N TRP A 40 3.36 -1.92 21.74
CA TRP A 40 2.81 -2.46 20.52
C TRP A 40 1.81 -1.49 19.87
N THR A 41 1.82 -1.44 18.56
CA THR A 41 0.81 -0.76 17.76
C THR A 41 0.23 -1.73 16.76
N LEU A 42 -1.08 -1.93 16.80
CA LEU A 42 -1.83 -2.67 15.79
C LEU A 42 -2.57 -1.69 14.88
N GLY A 43 -2.65 -2.00 13.61
CA GLY A 43 -3.39 -1.16 12.68
C GLY A 43 -3.98 -1.91 11.51
N ALA A 44 -5.02 -1.30 10.96
CA ALA A 44 -5.69 -1.74 9.74
C ALA A 44 -5.89 -0.56 8.81
N ARG A 45 -5.63 -0.75 7.52
CA ARG A 45 -5.77 0.26 6.47
C ARG A 45 -6.42 -0.32 5.23
N THR A 46 -7.06 0.56 4.49
CA THR A 46 -7.65 0.27 3.20
C THR A 46 -7.53 1.47 2.29
N GLY A 47 -7.77 1.33 0.98
CA GLY A 47 -7.66 2.45 0.06
C GLY A 47 -7.65 2.02 -1.40
N PHE A 48 -6.78 2.61 -2.21
CA PHE A 48 -6.72 2.39 -3.65
C PHE A 48 -5.32 2.01 -4.07
N ASN A 49 -5.23 1.06 -5.02
CA ASN A 49 -4.00 0.71 -5.71
C ASN A 49 -4.05 1.22 -7.15
N ILE A 50 -3.02 1.95 -7.53
CA ILE A 50 -2.80 2.48 -8.88
C ILE A 50 -1.67 1.66 -9.50
N PRO A 51 -1.92 0.82 -10.51
CA PRO A 51 -0.88 0.09 -11.22
C PRO A 51 0.14 1.06 -11.82
N THR A 52 1.43 0.79 -11.66
CA THR A 52 2.49 1.62 -12.25
C THR A 52 2.81 1.23 -13.69
N GLN A 53 2.49 -0.01 -14.07
CA GLN A 53 2.71 -0.57 -15.41
C GLN A 53 1.55 -1.49 -15.83
N SER A 54 1.51 -1.85 -17.11
CA SER A 54 0.65 -2.94 -17.59
C SER A 54 1.15 -4.27 -17.04
N TRP A 55 0.25 -5.14 -16.62
CA TRP A 55 0.57 -6.45 -16.05
C TRP A 55 1.41 -7.32 -16.99
N ALA A 56 1.04 -7.36 -18.28
CA ALA A 56 1.78 -7.98 -19.37
C ALA A 56 1.56 -7.19 -20.67
N THR A 57 2.19 -7.61 -21.77
CA THR A 57 1.97 -7.02 -23.08
C THR A 57 0.49 -7.13 -23.46
N ASP A 58 -0.07 -6.06 -24.01
CA ASP A 58 -1.48 -5.96 -24.45
C ASP A 58 -2.56 -6.18 -23.38
N THR A 59 -2.20 -6.08 -22.10
CA THR A 59 -3.17 -6.14 -20.99
C THR A 59 -3.53 -4.78 -20.43
N LYS A 60 -4.73 -4.68 -19.84
CA LYS A 60 -5.14 -3.59 -18.96
C LYS A 60 -5.25 -4.15 -17.54
N THR A 61 -4.76 -3.39 -16.58
CA THR A 61 -5.02 -3.65 -15.16
C THR A 61 -5.96 -2.57 -14.67
N SER A 62 -7.09 -2.95 -14.13
CA SER A 62 -8.00 -1.99 -13.51
C SER A 62 -7.42 -1.47 -12.21
N VAL A 63 -7.79 -0.25 -11.83
CA VAL A 63 -7.61 0.23 -10.46
C VAL A 63 -8.44 -0.69 -9.59
N GLY A 64 -7.77 -1.61 -8.88
CA GLY A 64 -8.44 -2.65 -8.12
C GLY A 64 -9.17 -2.08 -6.90
N PRO A 65 -10.24 -2.75 -6.47
CA PRO A 65 -10.83 -2.45 -5.18
C PRO A 65 -9.82 -2.74 -4.07
N THR A 66 -9.72 -1.82 -3.19
CA THR A 66 -9.37 -1.84 -1.79
C THR A 66 -8.33 -2.86 -1.35
N PRO A 67 -7.02 -2.52 -1.35
CA PRO A 67 -6.07 -3.30 -0.59
C PRO A 67 -6.49 -3.29 0.89
N ILE A 68 -6.39 -4.45 1.53
CA ILE A 68 -6.51 -4.58 2.99
C ILE A 68 -5.10 -4.74 3.53
N ASN A 69 -4.70 -3.85 4.41
CA ASN A 69 -3.39 -3.86 5.04
C ASN A 69 -3.55 -3.97 6.54
N LEU A 70 -3.01 -5.03 7.13
CA LEU A 70 -2.95 -5.25 8.58
C LEU A 70 -1.50 -5.19 9.01
N HIS A 71 -1.21 -4.53 10.13
CA HIS A 71 0.15 -4.43 10.63
C HIS A 71 0.22 -4.44 12.14
N ALA A 72 1.31 -5.03 12.66
CA ALA A 72 1.69 -5.02 14.05
C ALA A 72 3.13 -4.51 14.16
N MET A 73 3.34 -3.44 14.94
CA MET A 73 4.61 -2.75 15.07
C MET A 73 4.99 -2.63 16.54
N TYR A 74 6.26 -2.88 16.87
CA TYR A 74 6.82 -2.70 18.21
C TYR A 74 7.83 -1.58 18.22
N GLY A 75 7.71 -0.65 19.15
CA GLY A 75 8.63 0.46 19.34
C GLY A 75 9.93 0.00 20.00
N ILE A 76 11.02 -0.06 19.24
CA ILE A 76 12.35 -0.42 19.78
C ILE A 76 13.13 0.81 20.26
N SER A 77 12.75 1.98 19.79
CA SER A 77 13.27 3.26 20.26
C SER A 77 12.25 4.36 19.99
N LYS A 78 12.56 5.57 20.46
CA LYS A 78 11.75 6.77 20.17
C LYS A 78 11.56 7.06 18.69
N TRP A 79 12.47 6.59 17.83
CA TRP A 79 12.48 6.89 16.39
C TRP A 79 12.11 5.71 15.51
N ILE A 80 12.25 4.48 16.02
CA ILE A 80 12.19 3.28 15.20
C ILE A 80 11.19 2.30 15.77
N ARG A 81 10.34 1.81 14.89
CA ARG A 81 9.48 0.65 15.12
C ARG A 81 9.86 -0.48 14.19
N LEU A 82 9.82 -1.70 14.70
CA LEU A 82 9.94 -2.92 13.90
C LEU A 82 8.63 -3.68 13.96
N GLY A 83 8.30 -4.37 12.90
CA GLY A 83 7.08 -5.15 12.92
C GLY A 83 6.85 -5.94 11.66
N PHE A 84 5.62 -6.33 11.51
CA PHE A 84 5.16 -7.17 10.42
C PHE A 84 3.88 -6.59 9.82
N MET A 85 3.79 -6.66 8.51
CA MET A 85 2.64 -6.20 7.73
C MET A 85 2.18 -7.33 6.80
N MET A 86 0.88 -7.51 6.73
CA MET A 86 0.21 -8.34 5.74
C MET A 86 -0.65 -7.44 4.87
N GLU A 87 -0.48 -7.54 3.56
CA GLU A 87 -1.27 -6.78 2.61
C GLU A 87 -1.92 -7.72 1.60
N TRP A 88 -3.23 -7.65 1.46
CA TRP A 88 -4.00 -8.39 0.46
C TRP A 88 -4.53 -7.43 -0.60
N GLU A 89 -4.28 -7.77 -1.86
CA GLU A 89 -4.71 -7.02 -3.03
C GLU A 89 -5.43 -7.94 -4.00
N ARG A 90 -6.44 -7.39 -4.65
CA ARG A 90 -7.16 -8.05 -5.73
C ARG A 90 -7.23 -7.11 -6.93
N ARG A 91 -6.97 -7.64 -8.15
CA ARG A 91 -6.97 -6.84 -9.39
C ARG A 91 -7.57 -7.64 -10.52
N SER A 92 -8.48 -7.04 -11.28
CA SER A 92 -8.96 -7.62 -12.54
C SER A 92 -7.95 -7.31 -13.66
N ILE A 93 -7.72 -8.30 -14.49
CA ILE A 93 -6.82 -8.24 -15.64
C ILE A 93 -7.63 -8.48 -16.89
N ASP A 94 -7.64 -7.49 -17.80
CA ASP A 94 -8.36 -7.54 -19.06
C ASP A 94 -7.37 -7.57 -20.23
N ASN A 95 -7.71 -8.29 -21.31
CA ASN A 95 -7.01 -8.15 -22.57
C ASN A 95 -7.47 -6.88 -23.29
N ARG A 96 -6.56 -6.15 -23.93
CA ARG A 96 -6.90 -4.95 -24.68
C ARG A 96 -7.56 -5.23 -26.01
N ASN A 97 -7.25 -6.38 -26.62
CA ASN A 97 -7.72 -6.69 -27.98
C ASN A 97 -7.82 -8.21 -28.23
N PRO A 98 -9.00 -8.84 -28.27
CA PRO A 98 -10.32 -8.26 -27.96
C PRO A 98 -10.45 -7.89 -26.47
N ASN A 99 -11.41 -7.03 -26.14
CA ASN A 99 -11.68 -6.64 -24.75
C ASN A 99 -12.37 -7.81 -24.04
N VAL A 100 -11.55 -8.71 -23.49
CA VAL A 100 -11.98 -9.94 -22.81
C VAL A 100 -11.39 -9.92 -21.42
N ASP A 101 -12.20 -10.22 -20.42
CA ASP A 101 -11.73 -10.44 -19.04
C ASP A 101 -10.90 -11.72 -19.00
N LEU A 102 -9.66 -11.61 -18.53
CA LEU A 102 -8.75 -12.75 -18.39
C LEU A 102 -8.89 -13.40 -17.02
N GLY A 103 -9.35 -12.62 -16.02
CA GLY A 103 -9.51 -13.11 -14.67
C GLY A 103 -8.98 -12.14 -13.60
N THR A 104 -8.78 -12.67 -12.41
CA THR A 104 -8.42 -11.89 -11.23
C THR A 104 -7.09 -12.35 -10.63
N LEU A 105 -6.15 -11.40 -10.49
CA LEU A 105 -4.92 -11.59 -9.74
C LEU A 105 -5.16 -11.24 -8.25
N ASN A 106 -4.93 -12.21 -7.38
CA ASN A 106 -4.88 -12.02 -5.93
C ASN A 106 -3.43 -12.09 -5.47
N THR A 107 -3.00 -11.10 -4.69
CA THR A 107 -1.66 -11.05 -4.10
C THR A 107 -1.77 -10.88 -2.60
N VAL A 108 -1.15 -11.78 -1.85
CA VAL A 108 -0.92 -11.63 -0.41
C VAL A 108 0.56 -11.34 -0.20
N SER A 109 0.87 -10.17 0.35
CA SER A 109 2.24 -9.75 0.67
C SER A 109 2.49 -9.91 2.16
N LEU A 110 3.61 -10.58 2.50
CA LEU A 110 4.07 -10.77 3.87
C LEU A 110 5.37 -9.99 4.04
N LEU A 111 5.34 -8.96 4.88
CA LEU A 111 6.27 -7.84 4.86
C LEU A 111 6.83 -7.52 6.27
N PRO A 112 7.96 -8.10 6.71
CA PRO A 112 8.78 -7.49 7.73
C PRO A 112 9.04 -6.02 7.42
N THR A 113 8.81 -5.14 8.40
CA THR A 113 8.74 -3.69 8.20
C THR A 113 9.55 -2.95 9.25
N VAL A 114 10.28 -1.94 8.81
CA VAL A 114 10.91 -0.92 9.66
C VAL A 114 10.20 0.40 9.41
N GLU A 115 9.83 1.11 10.46
CA GLU A 115 9.22 2.42 10.41
C GLU A 115 10.09 3.42 11.18
N PHE A 116 10.43 4.54 10.54
CA PHE A 116 11.14 5.67 11.12
C PHE A 116 10.17 6.83 11.37
N ARG A 117 10.18 7.37 12.57
CA ARG A 117 9.30 8.45 13.06
C ARG A 117 10.16 9.63 13.57
N PRO A 118 10.34 10.69 12.80
CA PRO A 118 11.23 11.80 13.17
C PRO A 118 10.73 12.63 14.36
N GLY A 119 9.48 12.47 14.76
CA GLY A 119 8.85 13.20 15.87
C GLY A 119 7.44 13.62 15.56
N HIS A 120 6.88 14.45 16.44
CA HIS A 120 5.52 14.95 16.37
C HIS A 120 5.53 16.44 15.98
N PHE A 121 4.69 16.82 15.05
CA PHE A 121 4.60 18.19 14.57
C PHE A 121 3.13 18.64 14.55
N SER A 122 2.80 19.64 15.36
CA SER A 122 1.45 20.24 15.42
C SER A 122 0.30 19.22 15.49
N GLY A 123 0.42 18.20 16.33
CA GLY A 123 -0.63 17.17 16.46
C GLY A 123 -0.57 16.07 15.39
N VAL A 124 0.45 16.04 14.52
CA VAL A 124 0.61 15.05 13.47
C VAL A 124 1.97 14.37 13.59
N THR A 125 2.01 13.06 13.47
CA THR A 125 3.26 12.29 13.47
C THR A 125 3.56 11.76 12.07
N PRO A 126 4.50 12.35 11.33
CA PRO A 126 4.96 11.80 10.07
C PRO A 126 5.81 10.55 10.30
N TYR A 127 5.81 9.66 9.31
CA TYR A 127 6.68 8.49 9.31
C TYR A 127 7.10 8.10 7.90
N LEU A 128 8.21 7.38 7.83
CA LEU A 128 8.68 6.68 6.64
C LEU A 128 8.81 5.21 6.98
N SER A 129 8.42 4.31 6.09
CA SER A 129 8.58 2.88 6.29
C SER A 129 9.17 2.20 5.08
N THR A 130 9.96 1.17 5.34
CA THR A 130 10.45 0.25 4.34
C THR A 130 10.13 -1.17 4.75
N SER A 131 9.76 -1.98 3.78
CA SER A 131 9.42 -3.38 4.00
C SER A 131 10.04 -4.24 2.92
N ILE A 132 10.47 -5.43 3.30
CA ILE A 132 10.96 -6.46 2.40
C ILE A 132 10.25 -7.76 2.73
N GLY A 133 10.03 -8.64 1.75
CA GLY A 133 9.35 -9.90 2.02
C GLY A 133 8.98 -10.65 0.76
N VAL A 134 7.81 -11.27 0.77
CA VAL A 134 7.32 -12.09 -0.32
C VAL A 134 5.90 -11.70 -0.72
N ASN A 135 5.65 -11.74 -2.03
CA ASN A 135 4.30 -11.70 -2.60
C ASN A 135 3.92 -13.13 -2.97
N VAL A 136 2.87 -13.64 -2.39
CA VAL A 136 2.22 -14.87 -2.79
C VAL A 136 1.13 -14.50 -3.80
N ASN A 137 1.33 -14.88 -5.04
CA ASN A 137 0.44 -14.55 -6.15
C ASN A 137 -0.44 -15.76 -6.49
N SER A 138 -1.74 -15.53 -6.69
CA SER A 138 -2.67 -16.51 -7.20
C SER A 138 -3.59 -15.87 -8.23
N PHE A 139 -3.90 -16.58 -9.28
CA PHE A 139 -4.77 -16.12 -10.35
C PHE A 139 -6.03 -16.97 -10.40
N SER A 140 -7.17 -16.33 -10.50
CA SER A 140 -8.46 -16.98 -10.72
C SER A 140 -8.87 -16.67 -12.16
N GLU A 141 -8.86 -17.68 -12.98
CA GLU A 141 -9.19 -17.62 -14.41
C GLU A 141 -10.71 -17.58 -14.59
N ASP A 142 -11.19 -16.79 -15.56
CA ASP A 142 -12.61 -16.80 -15.94
C ASP A 142 -12.90 -17.84 -17.02
N ASN A 143 -11.86 -18.52 -17.55
CA ASN A 143 -11.96 -19.55 -18.57
C ASN A 143 -11.09 -20.76 -18.23
N ASP A 144 -11.70 -21.90 -17.95
CA ASP A 144 -11.04 -23.17 -17.58
C ASP A 144 -10.09 -23.74 -18.66
N ALA A 145 -10.14 -23.22 -19.89
CA ALA A 145 -9.30 -23.70 -21.00
C ALA A 145 -7.84 -23.19 -20.94
N VAL A 146 -7.55 -22.19 -20.11
CA VAL A 146 -6.20 -21.58 -20.01
C VAL A 146 -5.77 -21.58 -18.56
N LYS A 147 -4.72 -22.32 -18.24
CA LYS A 147 -4.13 -22.30 -16.89
C LYS A 147 -3.01 -21.28 -16.80
N ILE A 148 -3.19 -20.26 -15.98
CA ILE A 148 -2.20 -19.20 -15.73
C ILE A 148 -1.58 -19.40 -14.35
N SER A 149 -0.26 -19.56 -14.31
CA SER A 149 0.50 -19.71 -13.07
C SER A 149 1.47 -18.54 -12.88
N HIS A 150 1.55 -18.04 -11.66
CA HIS A 150 2.41 -16.93 -11.28
C HIS A 150 3.40 -17.37 -10.23
N ALA A 151 4.66 -17.03 -10.44
CA ALA A 151 5.67 -17.23 -9.42
C ALA A 151 5.41 -16.35 -8.19
N ASN A 152 5.72 -16.89 -7.01
CA ASN A 152 5.90 -16.06 -5.84
C ASN A 152 7.09 -15.13 -6.07
N THR A 153 6.97 -13.89 -5.63
CA THR A 153 7.97 -12.86 -5.94
C THR A 153 8.54 -12.23 -4.69
N PHE A 154 9.75 -11.71 -4.82
CA PHE A 154 10.31 -10.84 -3.79
C PHE A 154 9.51 -9.54 -3.74
N ALA A 155 9.07 -9.17 -2.53
CA ALA A 155 8.35 -7.95 -2.25
C ALA A 155 9.29 -6.89 -1.70
N TYR A 156 9.19 -5.69 -2.24
CA TYR A 156 9.81 -4.49 -1.70
C TYR A 156 8.78 -3.36 -1.67
N ARG A 157 8.69 -2.66 -0.52
CA ARG A 157 7.74 -1.59 -0.33
C ARG A 157 8.39 -0.41 0.38
N LEU A 158 8.18 0.79 -0.16
CA LEU A 158 8.52 2.07 0.46
C LEU A 158 7.24 2.85 0.70
N ALA A 159 7.11 3.46 1.86
CA ALA A 159 5.94 4.27 2.18
C ALA A 159 6.29 5.47 3.04
N GLY A 160 5.47 6.51 2.91
CA GLY A 160 5.42 7.64 3.79
C GLY A 160 3.99 7.89 4.24
N GLY A 161 3.81 8.26 5.50
CA GLY A 161 2.49 8.46 6.05
C GLY A 161 2.43 9.44 7.20
N LEU A 162 1.21 9.69 7.64
CA LEU A 162 0.88 10.61 8.72
C LEU A 162 -0.09 9.93 9.69
N ASP A 163 0.20 10.06 10.98
CA ASP A 163 -0.69 9.66 12.07
C ASP A 163 -1.30 10.90 12.71
N PHE A 164 -2.63 10.94 12.82
CA PHE A 164 -3.41 12.00 13.45
C PHE A 164 -4.05 11.43 14.72
N PRO A 165 -3.77 11.93 15.93
CA PRO A 165 -4.37 11.45 17.15
C PRO A 165 -5.88 11.70 17.15
N LEU A 166 -6.66 10.64 17.38
CA LEU A 166 -8.11 10.70 17.60
C LEU A 166 -8.47 10.56 19.07
N ALA A 167 -7.67 9.77 19.81
CA ALA A 167 -7.80 9.55 21.25
C ALA A 167 -6.41 9.16 21.81
N PRO A 168 -6.21 9.06 23.13
CA PRO A 168 -4.89 8.81 23.73
C PRO A 168 -4.10 7.64 23.11
N ASN A 169 -4.78 6.58 22.68
CA ASN A 169 -4.17 5.38 22.13
C ASN A 169 -4.62 5.07 20.70
N LEU A 170 -5.47 5.92 20.10
CA LEU A 170 -6.06 5.72 18.79
C LEU A 170 -5.64 6.82 17.82
N MET A 171 -5.14 6.44 16.66
CA MET A 171 -4.71 7.35 15.60
C MET A 171 -5.44 7.03 14.30
N LEU A 172 -5.85 8.08 13.57
CA LEU A 172 -6.14 7.99 12.14
C LEU A 172 -4.82 7.95 11.40
N ASN A 173 -4.66 7.01 10.50
CA ASN A 173 -3.45 6.85 9.70
C ASN A 173 -3.74 7.06 8.22
N THR A 174 -2.90 7.84 7.55
CA THR A 174 -2.88 7.96 6.09
C THR A 174 -1.50 7.59 5.57
N GLU A 175 -1.44 6.92 4.42
CA GLU A 175 -0.18 6.45 3.86
C GLU A 175 -0.20 6.45 2.34
N ALA A 176 0.89 6.88 1.73
CA ALA A 176 1.21 6.66 0.33
C ALA A 176 2.37 5.66 0.25
N ALA A 177 2.24 4.62 -0.56
CA ALA A 177 3.24 3.57 -0.67
C ALA A 177 3.48 3.18 -2.13
N TRP A 178 4.72 2.85 -2.44
CA TRP A 178 5.10 2.17 -3.66
C TRP A 178 5.53 0.74 -3.33
N LYS A 179 4.99 -0.23 -4.08
CA LYS A 179 5.30 -1.65 -3.93
C LYS A 179 5.73 -2.26 -5.25
N ARG A 180 6.80 -3.06 -5.21
CA ARG A 180 7.26 -3.87 -6.33
C ARG A 180 6.71 -5.29 -6.23
N ASN A 181 6.09 -5.76 -7.32
CA ASN A 181 5.69 -7.14 -7.51
C ASN A 181 5.91 -7.53 -8.97
N ARG A 182 7.05 -8.16 -9.26
CA ARG A 182 7.44 -8.57 -10.62
C ARG A 182 8.02 -9.98 -10.59
N GLY A 183 7.59 -10.84 -11.50
CA GLY A 183 8.03 -12.23 -11.57
C GLY A 183 7.77 -12.90 -12.91
N GLY A 184 8.07 -14.20 -12.97
CA GLY A 184 7.79 -15.05 -14.12
C GLY A 184 6.31 -15.36 -14.26
N LEU A 185 5.87 -15.51 -15.49
CA LEU A 185 4.52 -15.89 -15.90
C LEU A 185 4.59 -17.18 -16.71
N GLU A 186 3.80 -18.18 -16.36
CA GLU A 186 3.64 -19.41 -17.10
C GLU A 186 2.19 -19.56 -17.58
N ILE A 187 2.01 -19.95 -18.84
CA ILE A 187 0.71 -20.28 -19.42
C ILE A 187 0.77 -21.73 -19.88
N ASN A 188 -0.14 -22.57 -19.37
CA ASN A 188 -0.19 -24.01 -19.65
C ASN A 188 1.15 -24.72 -19.40
N ASN A 189 1.86 -24.36 -18.30
CA ASN A 189 3.19 -24.86 -17.92
C ASN A 189 4.31 -24.50 -18.93
N GLN A 190 4.11 -23.51 -19.77
CA GLN A 190 5.14 -22.96 -20.66
C GLN A 190 5.50 -21.54 -20.20
N ASP A 191 6.79 -21.21 -20.25
CA ASP A 191 7.27 -19.86 -19.95
C ASP A 191 6.62 -18.85 -20.93
N ALA A 192 5.86 -17.93 -20.39
CA ALA A 192 5.18 -16.86 -21.12
C ALA A 192 5.83 -15.48 -20.87
N GLY A 193 7.00 -15.46 -20.23
CA GLY A 193 7.74 -14.25 -19.96
C GLY A 193 7.59 -13.73 -18.52
N SER A 194 7.34 -12.45 -18.35
CA SER A 194 7.24 -11.82 -17.02
C SER A 194 5.98 -10.96 -16.89
N PHE A 195 5.44 -10.92 -15.68
CA PHE A 195 4.40 -9.97 -15.28
C PHE A 195 4.97 -8.87 -14.39
N ASP A 196 4.32 -7.71 -14.38
CA ASP A 196 4.59 -6.61 -13.47
C ASP A 196 3.27 -6.12 -12.83
N ALA A 197 3.12 -6.40 -11.54
CA ALA A 197 1.99 -5.99 -10.73
C ALA A 197 2.40 -4.93 -9.68
N SER A 198 3.45 -4.17 -9.97
CA SER A 198 3.89 -3.06 -9.11
C SER A 198 2.84 -1.95 -9.05
N SER A 199 2.75 -1.26 -7.91
CA SER A 199 1.70 -0.28 -7.66
C SER A 199 2.12 0.88 -6.76
N ILE A 200 1.36 1.96 -6.87
CA ILE A 200 1.28 3.00 -5.86
C ILE A 200 -0.06 2.83 -5.13
N SER A 201 0.00 2.76 -3.79
CA SER A 201 -1.17 2.64 -2.93
C SER A 201 -1.39 3.94 -2.17
N LEU A 202 -2.64 4.36 -2.06
CA LEU A 202 -3.08 5.43 -1.16
C LEU A 202 -4.01 4.80 -0.14
N LEU A 203 -3.61 4.80 1.12
CA LEU A 203 -4.27 4.07 2.20
C LEU A 203 -4.73 5.01 3.30
N VAL A 204 -5.86 4.68 3.92
CA VAL A 204 -6.38 5.30 5.13
C VAL A 204 -6.81 4.21 6.10
N GLY A 205 -6.64 4.44 7.39
CA GLY A 205 -7.01 3.47 8.40
C GLY A 205 -6.81 3.96 9.81
N VAL A 206 -6.76 3.02 10.72
CA VAL A 206 -6.60 3.31 12.15
C VAL A 206 -5.44 2.50 12.74
N ARG A 207 -4.81 3.08 13.75
CA ARG A 207 -3.78 2.44 14.57
C ARG A 207 -4.15 2.56 16.04
N TYR A 208 -3.96 1.49 16.80
CA TYR A 208 -4.13 1.48 18.25
C TYR A 208 -2.81 1.05 18.92
N THR A 209 -2.37 1.84 19.89
CA THR A 209 -1.11 1.59 20.67
C THR A 209 -1.47 1.19 22.09
N PHE A 210 -0.82 0.16 22.64
CA PHE A 210 -1.06 -0.39 23.99
C PHE A 210 0.24 -0.86 24.66
#